data_b87cbd559656999bb91c4f6198ed8d0e
#
_entry.id   b87cbd559656999bb91c4f6198ed8d0e
#
_cell.length_a   1.000
_cell.length_b   1.000
_cell.length_c   1.000
_cell.angle_alpha   90.00
_cell.angle_beta   90.00
_cell.angle_gamma   90.00
#
_symmetry.space_group_name_H-M   'P 1'
#
loop_
_entity.id
_entity.type
_entity.pdbx_description
1 polymer ?
#
loop_
_entity_poly.entity_id
_entity_poly.type
_entity_poly.pdbx_seq_one_letter_code
_entity_poly.pdbx_strand_id
1 'polypeptide(L)'
;MSPSAFWHHGEVARDLKTDQEMLRTVASHAQKRDIARAAAIAEQALAEGFEHPLLLNVAAIRLEAEGRFDEAVRLLERAVVLAPGDVPARNALALNLQRVDRPADALHHVEELLKNHPELGFAHANKGNALIALGSLGLARASHLRALELDPGNLAALAALASIATHRGEHSEARRWAEQLLARAPGFPDGVLSLASADLADGVTAAAELRLRELLADPRASATDRARAQGLLGDVLDAAGRYGEAFGAYTDCNEALRRIHQRFTADTNLCAYARALARAVAEVTPRWTTSAAPEPMSGGATGHVLLIGFPRSGTTFLEVVLDGHPRVVSLEEHELLTESVLRFMREPLDLEPLARADESELRELRSAYWERVRRGGVDVTGKLFVDKHPLNTLKLPLIARLFPHAKILFVCRDPRDVVLSCFRRRFQMNPAMYQMLTLTGAAELYDAVMDFAERARPVLALDWHEVRHESLVADFTGQTRAICEFLGLEWTPEMGAFATRVQGRERATPSIAQLTRGLDRSGVGHWRHYREALAPVQSTLARWVARFGDPVPP
;
A
#
# COMPACT_ATOMS: atom_id res chain seq x y z
N MET A 1 -66.14 -1.81 22.06
CA MET A 1 -65.69 -3.19 22.22
C MET A 1 -64.25 -3.30 21.70
N SER A 2 -63.33 -3.36 22.64
CA SER A 2 -61.90 -3.60 22.40
C SER A 2 -61.64 -5.12 22.38
N PRO A 3 -60.63 -5.62 21.64
CA PRO A 3 -59.69 -6.50 22.30
C PRO A 3 -58.24 -6.12 22.05
N SER A 4 -57.58 -5.83 23.16
CA SER A 4 -56.17 -5.86 23.36
C SER A 4 -55.63 -7.28 23.16
N ALA A 5 -54.74 -7.47 22.17
CA ALA A 5 -53.92 -8.68 22.05
C ALA A 5 -52.56 -8.42 22.70
N PHE A 6 -52.38 -9.00 23.87
CA PHE A 6 -51.13 -9.12 24.61
C PHE A 6 -50.14 -9.97 23.83
N TRP A 7 -49.00 -9.39 23.48
CA TRP A 7 -47.78 -10.15 23.16
C TRP A 7 -46.95 -10.25 24.46
N HIS A 8 -47.13 -11.33 25.19
CA HIS A 8 -46.19 -11.74 26.22
C HIS A 8 -44.97 -12.37 25.51
N HIS A 9 -43.86 -11.64 25.42
CA HIS A 9 -42.55 -12.28 25.33
C HIS A 9 -42.30 -12.89 26.72
N GLY A 10 -42.33 -14.22 26.79
CA GLY A 10 -41.92 -14.96 27.97
C GLY A 10 -40.41 -14.79 28.13
N GLU A 11 -39.99 -13.86 28.99
CA GLU A 11 -38.67 -13.92 29.61
C GLU A 11 -38.63 -15.22 30.43
N VAL A 12 -37.95 -16.24 29.90
CA VAL A 12 -37.55 -17.39 30.71
C VAL A 12 -36.55 -16.83 31.72
N ALA A 13 -36.97 -16.70 32.97
CA ALA A 13 -36.08 -16.32 34.08
C ALA A 13 -34.97 -17.38 34.16
N ARG A 14 -33.80 -17.09 33.62
CA ARG A 14 -32.63 -17.95 33.72
C ARG A 14 -32.18 -18.00 35.18
N ASP A 15 -31.76 -19.19 35.61
CA ASP A 15 -31.19 -19.37 36.94
C ASP A 15 -29.75 -18.85 36.95
N LEU A 16 -29.49 -17.76 37.67
CA LEU A 16 -28.20 -17.13 37.85
C LEU A 16 -27.09 -18.08 38.28
N LYS A 17 -27.41 -19.16 39.01
CA LYS A 17 -26.43 -20.21 39.38
C LYS A 17 -25.99 -21.01 38.16
N THR A 18 -26.95 -21.39 37.33
CA THR A 18 -26.70 -22.14 36.08
C THR A 18 -25.84 -21.33 35.11
N ASP A 19 -26.10 -20.03 34.96
CA ASP A 19 -25.32 -19.13 34.11
C ASP A 19 -23.87 -18.98 34.62
N GLN A 20 -23.67 -18.81 35.94
CA GLN A 20 -22.33 -18.74 36.54
C GLN A 20 -21.53 -20.04 36.40
N GLU A 21 -22.16 -21.21 36.55
CA GLU A 21 -21.52 -22.50 36.35
C GLU A 21 -21.12 -22.71 34.91
N MET A 22 -21.98 -22.33 33.98
CA MET A 22 -21.66 -22.38 32.54
C MET A 22 -20.48 -21.47 32.20
N LEU A 23 -20.45 -20.21 32.65
CA LEU A 23 -19.32 -19.29 32.42
C LEU A 23 -18.02 -19.84 33.01
N ARG A 24 -18.06 -20.44 34.20
CA ARG A 24 -16.88 -21.12 34.79
C ARG A 24 -16.42 -22.30 33.93
N THR A 25 -17.35 -23.07 33.37
CA THR A 25 -17.06 -24.22 32.52
C THR A 25 -16.38 -23.75 31.23
N VAL A 26 -16.93 -22.72 30.56
CA VAL A 26 -16.34 -22.13 29.37
C VAL A 26 -14.94 -21.58 29.66
N ALA A 27 -14.77 -20.83 30.75
CA ALA A 27 -13.46 -20.33 31.18
C ALA A 27 -12.44 -21.45 31.43
N SER A 28 -12.87 -22.54 32.11
CA SER A 28 -12.01 -23.71 32.36
C SER A 28 -11.56 -24.40 31.08
N HIS A 29 -12.48 -24.62 30.12
CA HIS A 29 -12.10 -25.20 28.81
C HIS A 29 -11.17 -24.27 28.04
N ALA A 30 -11.44 -22.96 28.01
CA ALA A 30 -10.57 -21.98 27.35
C ALA A 30 -9.15 -21.97 27.96
N GLN A 31 -9.02 -21.98 29.29
CA GLN A 31 -7.73 -22.06 29.99
C GLN A 31 -6.96 -23.36 29.66
N LYS A 32 -7.65 -24.48 29.50
CA LYS A 32 -7.08 -25.75 29.08
C LYS A 32 -6.80 -25.85 27.58
N ARG A 33 -7.00 -24.78 26.84
CA ARG A 33 -6.90 -24.73 25.37
C ARG A 33 -7.84 -25.67 24.62
N ASP A 34 -8.91 -26.13 25.27
CA ASP A 34 -9.99 -26.90 24.65
C ASP A 34 -11.03 -25.93 24.06
N ILE A 35 -10.57 -25.17 23.05
CA ILE A 35 -11.37 -24.10 22.44
C ILE A 35 -12.62 -24.64 21.75
N ALA A 36 -12.54 -25.84 21.18
CA ALA A 36 -13.70 -26.45 20.50
C ALA A 36 -14.88 -26.66 21.45
N ARG A 37 -14.64 -27.19 22.64
CA ARG A 37 -15.68 -27.37 23.66
C ARG A 37 -16.15 -26.05 24.25
N ALA A 38 -15.21 -25.14 24.55
CA ALA A 38 -15.55 -23.83 25.06
C ALA A 38 -16.46 -23.07 24.07
N ALA A 39 -16.14 -23.09 22.79
CA ALA A 39 -16.92 -22.43 21.73
C ALA A 39 -18.31 -23.09 21.55
N ALA A 40 -18.41 -24.42 21.56
CA ALA A 40 -19.71 -25.10 21.44
C ALA A 40 -20.69 -24.69 22.56
N ILE A 41 -20.20 -24.61 23.82
CA ILE A 41 -21.01 -24.16 24.95
C ILE A 41 -21.38 -22.68 24.81
N ALA A 42 -20.41 -21.85 24.39
CA ALA A 42 -20.63 -20.42 24.21
C ALA A 42 -21.68 -20.14 23.12
N GLU A 43 -21.60 -20.81 21.99
CA GLU A 43 -22.54 -20.65 20.87
C GLU A 43 -23.95 -21.10 21.22
N GLN A 44 -24.08 -22.22 21.95
CA GLN A 44 -25.36 -22.66 22.43
C GLN A 44 -25.99 -21.60 23.34
N ALA A 45 -25.24 -21.07 24.29
CA ALA A 45 -25.72 -20.03 25.21
C ALA A 45 -26.14 -18.74 24.47
N LEU A 46 -25.32 -18.33 23.47
CA LEU A 46 -25.61 -17.18 22.61
C LEU A 46 -26.87 -17.41 21.75
N ALA A 47 -27.10 -18.62 21.23
CA ALA A 47 -28.29 -19.00 20.49
C ALA A 47 -29.57 -18.98 21.37
N GLU A 48 -29.40 -19.26 22.66
CA GLU A 48 -30.44 -19.15 23.66
C GLU A 48 -30.68 -17.70 24.18
N GLY A 49 -29.95 -16.72 23.60
CA GLY A 49 -30.08 -15.29 23.93
C GLY A 49 -29.28 -14.83 25.15
N PHE A 50 -28.36 -15.65 25.67
CA PHE A 50 -27.48 -15.23 26.77
C PHE A 50 -26.19 -14.61 26.25
N GLU A 51 -26.12 -13.29 26.33
CA GLU A 51 -24.92 -12.53 25.92
C GLU A 51 -24.01 -12.23 27.12
N HIS A 52 -22.75 -12.63 27.01
CA HIS A 52 -21.73 -12.30 27.98
C HIS A 52 -20.38 -12.11 27.25
N PRO A 53 -19.52 -11.14 27.64
CA PRO A 53 -18.26 -10.86 26.95
C PRO A 53 -17.38 -12.09 26.75
N LEU A 54 -17.27 -12.95 27.76
CA LEU A 54 -16.51 -14.20 27.67
C LEU A 54 -17.03 -15.12 26.56
N LEU A 55 -18.37 -15.28 26.44
CA LEU A 55 -18.98 -16.16 25.45
C LEU A 55 -18.76 -15.63 24.04
N LEU A 56 -18.96 -14.33 23.85
CA LEU A 56 -18.72 -13.65 22.58
C LEU A 56 -17.24 -13.75 22.16
N ASN A 57 -16.33 -13.55 23.09
CA ASN A 57 -14.89 -13.68 22.82
C ASN A 57 -14.48 -15.11 22.46
N VAL A 58 -14.97 -16.11 23.18
CA VAL A 58 -14.67 -17.52 22.91
C VAL A 58 -15.27 -17.99 21.57
N ALA A 59 -16.49 -17.56 21.25
CA ALA A 59 -17.11 -17.83 19.94
C ALA A 59 -16.31 -17.14 18.80
N ALA A 60 -15.80 -15.94 19.03
CA ALA A 60 -14.95 -15.26 18.06
C ALA A 60 -13.64 -16.02 17.77
N ILE A 61 -13.00 -16.61 18.77
CA ILE A 61 -11.78 -17.44 18.58
C ILE A 61 -12.04 -18.60 17.59
N ARG A 62 -13.22 -19.21 17.63
CA ARG A 62 -13.57 -20.26 16.67
C ARG A 62 -13.73 -19.71 15.26
N LEU A 63 -14.42 -18.59 15.13
CA LEU A 63 -14.58 -17.90 13.82
C LEU A 63 -13.23 -17.50 13.23
N GLU A 64 -12.29 -17.04 14.07
CA GLU A 64 -10.90 -16.76 13.67
C GLU A 64 -10.20 -18.00 13.11
N ALA A 65 -10.36 -19.15 13.77
CA ALA A 65 -9.78 -20.41 13.30
C ALA A 65 -10.38 -20.87 11.97
N GLU A 66 -11.63 -20.50 11.67
CA GLU A 66 -12.33 -20.73 10.40
C GLU A 66 -12.03 -19.66 9.34
N GLY A 67 -11.26 -18.60 9.67
CA GLY A 67 -10.96 -17.48 8.77
C GLY A 67 -12.12 -16.49 8.57
N ARG A 68 -13.18 -16.57 9.41
CA ARG A 68 -14.39 -15.74 9.34
C ARG A 68 -14.25 -14.47 10.19
N PHE A 69 -13.23 -13.67 9.85
CA PHE A 69 -12.82 -12.53 10.67
C PHE A 69 -13.87 -11.42 10.77
N ASP A 70 -14.66 -11.16 9.71
CA ASP A 70 -15.75 -10.16 9.76
C ASP A 70 -16.83 -10.54 10.78
N GLU A 71 -17.10 -11.83 10.92
CA GLU A 71 -18.07 -12.31 11.89
C GLU A 71 -17.50 -12.28 13.31
N ALA A 72 -16.22 -12.59 13.47
CA ALA A 72 -15.51 -12.44 14.74
C ALA A 72 -15.52 -10.97 15.20
N VAL A 73 -15.26 -10.01 14.29
CA VAL A 73 -15.35 -8.57 14.60
C VAL A 73 -16.73 -8.20 15.16
N ARG A 74 -17.83 -8.63 14.52
CA ARG A 74 -19.18 -8.34 15.01
C ARG A 74 -19.45 -8.85 16.44
N LEU A 75 -18.97 -10.06 16.75
CA LEU A 75 -19.11 -10.60 18.11
C LEU A 75 -18.26 -9.82 19.13
N LEU A 76 -17.05 -9.47 18.74
CA LEU A 76 -16.11 -8.74 19.62
C LEU A 76 -16.52 -7.28 19.81
N GLU A 77 -17.10 -6.61 18.82
CA GLU A 77 -17.72 -5.29 18.96
C GLU A 77 -18.84 -5.32 20.03
N ARG A 78 -19.70 -6.36 19.99
CA ARG A 78 -20.73 -6.56 21.04
C ARG A 78 -20.11 -6.84 22.41
N ALA A 79 -19.05 -7.66 22.48
CA ALA A 79 -18.36 -7.94 23.74
C ALA A 79 -17.79 -6.66 24.38
N VAL A 80 -17.19 -5.79 23.59
CA VAL A 80 -16.63 -4.49 24.04
C VAL A 80 -17.72 -3.51 24.45
N VAL A 81 -18.90 -3.55 23.81
CA VAL A 81 -20.06 -2.73 24.23
C VAL A 81 -20.57 -3.20 25.61
N LEU A 82 -20.68 -4.51 25.84
CA LEU A 82 -21.12 -5.07 27.12
C LEU A 82 -20.11 -4.85 28.26
N ALA A 83 -18.82 -4.90 27.95
CA ALA A 83 -17.75 -4.69 28.91
C ALA A 83 -16.62 -3.85 28.31
N PRO A 84 -16.73 -2.51 28.34
CA PRO A 84 -15.73 -1.62 27.72
C PRO A 84 -14.33 -1.74 28.32
N GLY A 85 -14.19 -2.21 29.54
CA GLY A 85 -12.92 -2.45 30.23
C GLY A 85 -12.34 -3.86 30.06
N ASP A 86 -13.01 -4.75 29.31
CA ASP A 86 -12.51 -6.12 29.10
C ASP A 86 -11.27 -6.13 28.18
N VAL A 87 -10.10 -6.32 28.78
CA VAL A 87 -8.81 -6.32 28.09
C VAL A 87 -8.73 -7.40 27.01
N PRO A 88 -9.08 -8.68 27.29
CA PRO A 88 -9.10 -9.75 26.28
C PRO A 88 -9.97 -9.44 25.06
N ALA A 89 -11.22 -9.04 25.28
CA ALA A 89 -12.16 -8.77 24.18
C ALA A 89 -11.70 -7.58 23.31
N ARG A 90 -11.24 -6.50 23.94
CA ARG A 90 -10.76 -5.31 23.22
C ARG A 90 -9.49 -5.61 22.42
N ASN A 91 -8.57 -6.40 22.98
CA ASN A 91 -7.37 -6.84 22.29
C ASN A 91 -7.69 -7.76 21.10
N ALA A 92 -8.60 -8.74 21.29
CA ALA A 92 -9.04 -9.61 20.21
C ALA A 92 -9.73 -8.81 19.10
N LEU A 93 -10.56 -7.83 19.43
CA LEU A 93 -11.20 -6.94 18.47
C LEU A 93 -10.15 -6.19 17.63
N ALA A 94 -9.14 -5.58 18.27
CA ALA A 94 -8.09 -4.86 17.56
C ALA A 94 -7.30 -5.76 16.59
N LEU A 95 -7.01 -7.00 16.98
CA LEU A 95 -6.32 -7.96 16.12
C LEU A 95 -7.17 -8.37 14.91
N ASN A 96 -8.48 -8.61 15.11
CA ASN A 96 -9.37 -8.98 14.01
C ASN A 96 -9.65 -7.80 13.07
N LEU A 97 -9.77 -6.58 13.58
CA LEU A 97 -9.89 -5.37 12.77
C LEU A 97 -8.70 -5.19 11.82
N GLN A 98 -7.47 -5.51 12.26
CA GLN A 98 -6.31 -5.51 11.37
C GLN A 98 -6.42 -6.56 10.25
N ARG A 99 -6.98 -7.74 10.54
CA ARG A 99 -7.17 -8.83 9.56
C ARG A 99 -8.23 -8.51 8.49
N VAL A 100 -9.23 -7.69 8.84
CA VAL A 100 -10.27 -7.22 7.90
C VAL A 100 -9.95 -5.85 7.28
N ASP A 101 -8.68 -5.45 7.33
CA ASP A 101 -8.17 -4.20 6.73
C ASP A 101 -8.84 -2.92 7.29
N ARG A 102 -9.09 -2.90 8.61
CA ARG A 102 -9.60 -1.76 9.39
C ARG A 102 -8.56 -1.27 10.42
N PRO A 103 -7.35 -0.87 10.01
CA PRO A 103 -6.26 -0.56 10.95
C PRO A 103 -6.51 0.71 11.77
N ALA A 104 -7.28 1.67 11.27
CA ALA A 104 -7.63 2.87 12.02
C ALA A 104 -8.54 2.55 13.22
N ASP A 105 -9.51 1.66 13.02
CA ASP A 105 -10.39 1.20 14.11
C ASP A 105 -9.60 0.36 15.12
N ALA A 106 -8.69 -0.51 14.63
CA ALA A 106 -7.79 -1.27 15.48
C ALA A 106 -6.94 -0.35 16.36
N LEU A 107 -6.35 0.71 15.78
CA LEU A 107 -5.55 1.70 16.50
C LEU A 107 -6.38 2.38 17.61
N HIS A 108 -7.60 2.79 17.29
CA HIS A 108 -8.51 3.39 18.28
C HIS A 108 -8.73 2.45 19.48
N HIS A 109 -9.08 1.19 19.25
CA HIS A 109 -9.31 0.23 20.34
C HIS A 109 -8.07 -0.06 21.17
N VAL A 110 -6.89 -0.13 20.54
CA VAL A 110 -5.63 -0.31 21.29
C VAL A 110 -5.27 0.92 22.10
N GLU A 111 -5.50 2.13 21.57
CA GLU A 111 -5.25 3.37 22.31
C GLU A 111 -6.18 3.52 23.52
N GLU A 112 -7.46 3.15 23.38
CA GLU A 112 -8.37 3.10 24.50
C GLU A 112 -7.92 2.08 25.58
N LEU A 113 -7.36 0.93 25.15
CA LEU A 113 -6.79 -0.03 26.09
C LEU A 113 -5.58 0.54 26.83
N LEU A 114 -4.66 1.20 26.12
CA LEU A 114 -3.43 1.75 26.67
C LEU A 114 -3.65 2.99 27.57
N LYS A 115 -4.79 3.69 27.46
CA LYS A 115 -5.16 4.77 28.40
C LYS A 115 -5.31 4.24 29.84
N ASN A 116 -5.88 3.03 29.97
CA ASN A 116 -6.15 2.42 31.26
C ASN A 116 -5.04 1.45 31.70
N HIS A 117 -4.29 0.92 30.75
CA HIS A 117 -3.29 -0.14 30.97
C HIS A 117 -2.00 0.17 30.18
N PRO A 118 -1.26 1.23 30.52
CA PRO A 118 -0.06 1.65 29.78
C PRO A 118 1.13 0.67 29.92
N GLU A 119 1.04 -0.30 30.84
CA GLU A 119 2.05 -1.32 31.11
C GLU A 119 1.95 -2.57 30.22
N LEU A 120 0.92 -2.68 29.38
CA LEU A 120 0.70 -3.87 28.55
C LEU A 120 1.61 -3.88 27.30
N GLY A 121 2.72 -4.58 27.37
CA GLY A 121 3.67 -4.71 26.25
C GLY A 121 3.05 -5.21 24.95
N PHE A 122 2.15 -6.19 25.00
CA PHE A 122 1.45 -6.70 23.82
C PHE A 122 0.54 -5.63 23.19
N ALA A 123 -0.08 -4.75 23.97
CA ALA A 123 -0.91 -3.69 23.44
C ALA A 123 -0.07 -2.64 22.70
N HIS A 124 1.11 -2.30 23.21
CA HIS A 124 2.06 -1.46 22.47
C HIS A 124 2.52 -2.12 21.15
N ALA A 125 2.75 -3.44 21.14
CA ALA A 125 3.08 -4.15 19.90
C ALA A 125 1.91 -4.10 18.89
N ASN A 126 0.67 -4.29 19.34
CA ASN A 126 -0.52 -4.20 18.49
C ASN A 126 -0.77 -2.77 17.98
N LYS A 127 -0.48 -1.75 18.80
CA LYS A 127 -0.46 -0.35 18.35
C LYS A 127 0.56 -0.15 17.23
N GLY A 128 1.77 -0.68 17.40
CA GLY A 128 2.80 -0.64 16.37
C GLY A 128 2.36 -1.30 15.06
N ASN A 129 1.72 -2.48 15.13
CA ASN A 129 1.22 -3.17 13.94
C ASN A 129 0.13 -2.35 13.20
N ALA A 130 -0.82 -1.76 13.94
CA ALA A 130 -1.83 -0.90 13.35
C ALA A 130 -1.22 0.34 12.68
N LEU A 131 -0.19 0.94 13.29
CA LEU A 131 0.55 2.08 12.73
C LEU A 131 1.37 1.70 11.48
N ILE A 132 1.92 0.48 11.41
CA ILE A 132 2.56 -0.04 10.18
C ILE A 132 1.54 -0.10 9.04
N ALA A 133 0.36 -0.65 9.29
CA ALA A 133 -0.71 -0.74 8.30
C ALA A 133 -1.19 0.64 7.83
N LEU A 134 -1.11 1.67 8.69
CA LEU A 134 -1.41 3.07 8.37
C LEU A 134 -0.22 3.84 7.77
N GLY A 135 0.93 3.18 7.53
CA GLY A 135 2.11 3.81 6.96
C GLY A 135 2.94 4.68 7.92
N SER A 136 2.55 4.76 9.20
CA SER A 136 3.20 5.60 10.22
C SER A 136 4.39 4.89 10.87
N LEU A 137 5.45 4.60 10.09
CA LEU A 137 6.55 3.74 10.51
C LEU A 137 7.34 4.27 11.72
N GLY A 138 7.49 5.57 11.88
CA GLY A 138 8.18 6.15 13.04
C GLY A 138 7.43 5.96 14.35
N LEU A 139 6.10 6.20 14.34
CA LEU A 139 5.25 5.94 15.50
C LEU A 139 5.16 4.44 15.80
N ALA A 140 5.13 3.60 14.76
CA ALA A 140 5.17 2.15 14.89
C ALA A 140 6.46 1.69 15.57
N ARG A 141 7.63 2.21 15.13
CA ARG A 141 8.93 1.92 15.74
C ARG A 141 8.93 2.29 17.22
N ALA A 142 8.45 3.48 17.58
CA ALA A 142 8.37 3.91 18.98
C ALA A 142 7.48 2.97 19.81
N SER A 143 6.34 2.55 19.25
CA SER A 143 5.42 1.62 19.93
C SER A 143 6.06 0.24 20.15
N HIS A 144 6.77 -0.31 19.16
CA HIS A 144 7.46 -1.60 19.32
C HIS A 144 8.66 -1.52 20.26
N LEU A 145 9.40 -0.40 20.29
CA LEU A 145 10.44 -0.18 21.28
C LEU A 145 9.85 -0.19 22.69
N ARG A 146 8.72 0.49 22.90
CA ARG A 146 8.03 0.47 24.19
C ARG A 146 7.55 -0.92 24.58
N ALA A 147 7.08 -1.71 23.61
CA ALA A 147 6.73 -3.11 23.83
C ALA A 147 7.91 -3.93 24.33
N LEU A 148 9.13 -3.73 23.80
CA LEU A 148 10.36 -4.41 24.23
C LEU A 148 10.88 -3.93 25.60
N GLU A 149 10.67 -2.66 25.94
CA GLU A 149 10.99 -2.16 27.29
C GLU A 149 10.16 -2.88 28.36
N LEU A 150 8.88 -3.15 28.05
CA LEU A 150 7.94 -3.80 28.95
C LEU A 150 8.07 -5.34 28.93
N ASP A 151 8.37 -5.90 27.76
CA ASP A 151 8.59 -7.32 27.55
C ASP A 151 9.78 -7.54 26.58
N PRO A 152 11.01 -7.68 27.11
CA PRO A 152 12.21 -7.92 26.28
C PRO A 152 12.18 -9.22 25.47
N GLY A 153 11.25 -10.13 25.76
CA GLY A 153 11.02 -11.37 25.04
C GLY A 153 10.02 -11.28 23.90
N ASN A 154 9.44 -10.12 23.62
CA ASN A 154 8.38 -9.94 22.64
C ASN A 154 8.90 -10.15 21.21
N LEU A 155 8.69 -11.37 20.68
CA LEU A 155 9.15 -11.75 19.34
C LEU A 155 8.47 -10.92 18.23
N ALA A 156 7.20 -10.56 18.40
CA ALA A 156 6.47 -9.76 17.43
C ALA A 156 7.06 -8.34 17.32
N ALA A 157 7.45 -7.74 18.44
CA ALA A 157 8.08 -6.43 18.44
C ALA A 157 9.49 -6.49 17.82
N LEU A 158 10.29 -7.52 18.10
CA LEU A 158 11.59 -7.74 17.45
C LEU A 158 11.45 -7.92 15.93
N ALA A 159 10.47 -8.72 15.48
CA ALA A 159 10.19 -8.96 14.08
C ALA A 159 9.78 -7.66 13.36
N ALA A 160 8.88 -6.89 13.98
CA ALA A 160 8.43 -5.61 13.43
C ALA A 160 9.57 -4.60 13.33
N LEU A 161 10.43 -4.47 14.34
CA LEU A 161 11.58 -3.56 14.31
C LEU A 161 12.60 -3.96 13.24
N ALA A 162 12.88 -5.26 13.07
CA ALA A 162 13.73 -5.75 12.00
C ALA A 162 13.14 -5.42 10.61
N SER A 163 11.83 -5.63 10.45
CA SER A 163 11.12 -5.30 9.21
C SER A 163 11.10 -3.79 8.93
N ILE A 164 10.78 -2.96 9.92
CA ILE A 164 10.79 -1.49 9.79
C ILE A 164 12.18 -0.99 9.38
N ALA A 165 13.24 -1.44 10.05
CA ALA A 165 14.61 -1.07 9.72
C ALA A 165 14.99 -1.51 8.30
N THR A 166 14.56 -2.72 7.87
CA THR A 166 14.76 -3.20 6.49
C THR A 166 14.08 -2.29 5.46
N HIS A 167 12.81 -1.91 5.71
CA HIS A 167 12.07 -1.00 4.81
C HIS A 167 12.70 0.39 4.73
N ARG A 168 13.30 0.86 5.82
CA ARG A 168 13.97 2.16 5.86
C ARG A 168 15.40 2.13 5.28
N GLY A 169 15.91 0.95 4.91
CA GLY A 169 17.28 0.76 4.46
C GLY A 169 18.33 0.91 5.57
N GLU A 170 17.94 0.81 6.82
CA GLU A 170 18.79 0.87 8.02
C GLU A 170 19.41 -0.52 8.28
N HIS A 171 20.26 -0.99 7.35
CA HIS A 171 20.71 -2.39 7.30
C HIS A 171 21.40 -2.87 8.59
N SER A 172 22.21 -2.03 9.23
CA SER A 172 22.88 -2.37 10.50
C SER A 172 21.88 -2.55 11.63
N GLU A 173 20.84 -1.73 11.69
CA GLU A 173 19.78 -1.88 12.68
C GLU A 173 18.90 -3.08 12.39
N ALA A 174 18.55 -3.32 11.12
CA ALA A 174 17.81 -4.50 10.69
C ALA A 174 18.54 -5.79 11.09
N ARG A 175 19.86 -5.85 10.85
CA ARG A 175 20.72 -6.98 11.27
C ARG A 175 20.66 -7.19 12.79
N ARG A 176 20.86 -6.13 13.56
CA ARG A 176 20.83 -6.21 15.04
C ARG A 176 19.52 -6.77 15.58
N TRP A 177 18.37 -6.32 15.08
CA TRP A 177 17.06 -6.81 15.52
C TRP A 177 16.80 -8.24 15.03
N ALA A 178 17.18 -8.56 13.80
CA ALA A 178 17.05 -9.89 13.23
C ALA A 178 17.88 -10.93 14.02
N GLU A 179 19.12 -10.62 14.38
CA GLU A 179 19.97 -11.47 15.19
C GLU A 179 19.39 -11.72 16.58
N GLN A 180 18.85 -10.69 17.24
CA GLN A 180 18.18 -10.85 18.53
C GLN A 180 16.92 -11.72 18.43
N LEU A 181 16.15 -11.57 17.35
CA LEU A 181 14.98 -12.41 17.08
C LEU A 181 15.38 -13.87 16.86
N LEU A 182 16.37 -14.12 15.98
CA LEU A 182 16.81 -15.46 15.62
C LEU A 182 17.53 -16.18 16.76
N ALA A 183 18.19 -15.46 17.68
CA ALA A 183 18.75 -16.02 18.89
C ALA A 183 17.68 -16.61 19.83
N ARG A 184 16.45 -16.06 19.81
CA ARG A 184 15.32 -16.53 20.63
C ARG A 184 14.42 -17.51 19.89
N ALA A 185 14.25 -17.29 18.60
CA ALA A 185 13.39 -18.09 17.72
C ALA A 185 14.13 -18.41 16.41
N PRO A 186 14.99 -19.45 16.41
CA PRO A 186 15.72 -19.86 15.22
C PRO A 186 14.75 -20.17 14.06
N GLY A 187 15.05 -19.62 12.87
CA GLY A 187 14.23 -19.80 11.68
C GLY A 187 12.97 -18.92 11.61
N PHE A 188 12.78 -17.95 12.52
CA PHE A 188 11.65 -17.03 12.45
C PHE A 188 11.69 -16.24 11.12
N PRO A 189 10.63 -16.32 10.26
CA PRO A 189 10.72 -15.84 8.88
C PRO A 189 11.13 -14.37 8.75
N ASP A 190 10.57 -13.46 9.55
CA ASP A 190 10.91 -12.04 9.50
C ASP A 190 12.38 -11.76 9.85
N GLY A 191 12.94 -12.51 10.79
CA GLY A 191 14.36 -12.44 11.15
C GLY A 191 15.26 -12.91 10.01
N VAL A 192 14.91 -14.04 9.40
CA VAL A 192 15.66 -14.61 8.25
C VAL A 192 15.62 -13.65 7.07
N LEU A 193 14.43 -13.11 6.73
CA LEU A 193 14.25 -12.17 5.61
C LEU A 193 14.99 -10.85 5.84
N SER A 194 14.93 -10.30 7.06
CA SER A 194 15.63 -9.05 7.39
C SER A 194 17.15 -9.23 7.38
N LEU A 195 17.65 -10.36 7.86
CA LEU A 195 19.08 -10.66 7.85
C LEU A 195 19.57 -10.91 6.42
N ALA A 196 18.81 -11.66 5.60
CA ALA A 196 19.15 -11.86 4.19
C ALA A 196 19.12 -10.56 3.39
N SER A 197 18.21 -9.63 3.71
CA SER A 197 18.20 -8.29 3.10
C SER A 197 19.41 -7.47 3.50
N ALA A 198 19.87 -7.55 4.75
CA ALA A 198 21.08 -6.89 5.22
C ALA A 198 22.33 -7.50 4.57
N ASP A 199 22.40 -8.84 4.46
CA ASP A 199 23.49 -9.53 3.75
C ASP A 199 23.57 -9.12 2.27
N LEU A 200 22.42 -9.00 1.60
CA LEU A 200 22.34 -8.50 0.21
C LEU A 200 22.88 -7.06 0.10
N ALA A 201 22.52 -6.19 1.02
CA ALA A 201 22.97 -4.80 1.04
C ALA A 201 24.50 -4.68 1.26
N ASP A 202 25.06 -5.59 2.05
CA ASP A 202 26.50 -5.71 2.31
C ASP A 202 27.26 -6.44 1.16
N GLY A 203 26.54 -6.91 0.13
CA GLY A 203 27.11 -7.65 -1.01
C GLY A 203 27.43 -9.13 -0.70
N VAL A 204 26.98 -9.65 0.44
CA VAL A 204 27.23 -11.05 0.87
C VAL A 204 26.13 -11.97 0.31
N THR A 205 26.01 -12.02 -1.01
CA THR A 205 24.93 -12.72 -1.72
C THR A 205 24.85 -14.21 -1.41
N ALA A 206 25.98 -14.90 -1.19
CA ALA A 206 26.01 -16.33 -0.90
C ALA A 206 25.36 -16.65 0.47
N ALA A 207 25.60 -15.84 1.50
CA ALA A 207 24.97 -16.02 2.81
C ALA A 207 23.46 -15.73 2.75
N ALA A 208 23.07 -14.66 2.04
CA ALA A 208 21.66 -14.33 1.82
C ALA A 208 20.93 -15.48 1.10
N GLU A 209 21.51 -16.02 0.03
CA GLU A 209 20.95 -17.14 -0.74
C GLU A 209 20.75 -18.39 0.15
N LEU A 210 21.78 -18.77 0.93
CA LEU A 210 21.70 -19.93 1.81
C LEU A 210 20.52 -19.81 2.78
N ARG A 211 20.41 -18.68 3.49
CA ARG A 211 19.32 -18.43 4.45
C ARG A 211 17.94 -18.51 3.81
N LEU A 212 17.79 -17.93 2.62
CA LEU A 212 16.51 -17.94 1.90
C LEU A 212 16.13 -19.34 1.44
N ARG A 213 17.08 -20.15 0.96
CA ARG A 213 16.83 -21.54 0.59
C ARG A 213 16.48 -22.42 1.79
N GLU A 214 17.10 -22.21 2.94
CA GLU A 214 16.74 -22.87 4.19
C GLU A 214 15.29 -22.51 4.61
N LEU A 215 14.90 -21.25 4.56
CA LEU A 215 13.52 -20.82 4.84
C LEU A 215 12.52 -21.43 3.85
N LEU A 216 12.84 -21.50 2.56
CA LEU A 216 12.00 -22.11 1.54
C LEU A 216 11.85 -23.62 1.73
N ALA A 217 12.84 -24.29 2.29
CA ALA A 217 12.82 -25.71 2.60
C ALA A 217 12.05 -26.04 3.91
N ASP A 218 11.81 -25.07 4.79
CA ASP A 218 11.07 -25.28 6.04
C ASP A 218 9.59 -25.56 5.74
N PRO A 219 9.05 -26.73 6.09
CA PRO A 219 7.64 -27.06 5.87
C PRO A 219 6.68 -26.17 6.66
N ARG A 220 7.15 -25.52 7.73
CA ARG A 220 6.35 -24.64 8.58
C ARG A 220 6.20 -23.23 8.00
N ALA A 221 7.02 -22.85 7.03
CA ALA A 221 6.94 -21.54 6.40
C ALA A 221 5.58 -21.36 5.69
N SER A 222 4.91 -20.25 5.98
CA SER A 222 3.62 -19.94 5.37
C SER A 222 3.76 -19.66 3.87
N ALA A 223 2.66 -19.70 3.13
CA ALA A 223 2.65 -19.33 1.71
C ALA A 223 3.15 -17.89 1.49
N THR A 224 2.81 -16.98 2.41
CA THR A 224 3.26 -15.58 2.38
C THR A 224 4.77 -15.47 2.62
N ASP A 225 5.31 -16.20 3.60
CA ASP A 225 6.76 -16.17 3.88
C ASP A 225 7.56 -16.77 2.73
N ARG A 226 7.06 -17.86 2.10
CA ARG A 226 7.67 -18.43 0.90
C ARG A 226 7.67 -17.44 -0.26
N ALA A 227 6.55 -16.73 -0.51
CA ALA A 227 6.49 -15.70 -1.54
C ALA A 227 7.49 -14.57 -1.28
N ARG A 228 7.59 -14.09 -0.03
CA ARG A 228 8.57 -13.07 0.36
C ARG A 228 10.01 -13.56 0.16
N ALA A 229 10.30 -14.79 0.56
CA ALA A 229 11.62 -15.42 0.41
C ALA A 229 11.99 -15.60 -1.06
N GLN A 230 11.08 -16.07 -1.91
CA GLN A 230 11.31 -16.21 -3.36
C GLN A 230 11.61 -14.86 -4.01
N GLY A 231 10.83 -13.83 -3.69
CA GLY A 231 11.07 -12.50 -4.23
C GLY A 231 12.43 -11.91 -3.81
N LEU A 232 12.84 -12.09 -2.54
CA LEU A 232 14.17 -11.66 -2.07
C LEU A 232 15.29 -12.53 -2.66
N LEU A 233 15.06 -13.84 -2.84
CA LEU A 233 15.99 -14.72 -3.54
C LEU A 233 16.23 -14.25 -4.98
N GLY A 234 15.18 -13.82 -5.68
CA GLY A 234 15.32 -13.19 -6.99
C GLY A 234 16.24 -11.97 -6.95
N ASP A 235 16.07 -11.07 -5.96
CA ASP A 235 16.94 -9.89 -5.79
C ASP A 235 18.41 -10.29 -5.51
N VAL A 236 18.64 -11.34 -4.72
CA VAL A 236 19.97 -11.88 -4.41
C VAL A 236 20.66 -12.48 -5.64
N LEU A 237 19.91 -13.28 -6.41
CA LEU A 237 20.40 -13.91 -7.64
C LEU A 237 20.69 -12.88 -8.75
N ASP A 238 19.85 -11.84 -8.84
CA ASP A 238 20.06 -10.70 -9.74
C ASP A 238 21.37 -9.97 -9.42
N ALA A 239 21.58 -9.67 -8.13
CA ALA A 239 22.82 -9.05 -7.66
C ALA A 239 24.06 -9.94 -7.88
N ALA A 240 23.89 -11.25 -7.90
CA ALA A 240 24.95 -12.21 -8.22
C ALA A 240 25.15 -12.42 -9.74
N GLY A 241 24.41 -11.72 -10.61
CA GLY A 241 24.48 -11.86 -12.07
C GLY A 241 23.82 -13.13 -12.64
N ARG A 242 23.08 -13.87 -11.81
CA ARG A 242 22.40 -15.13 -12.17
C ARG A 242 20.97 -14.86 -12.66
N TYR A 243 20.85 -14.08 -13.72
CA TYR A 243 19.58 -13.47 -14.17
C TYR A 243 18.48 -14.47 -14.54
N GLY A 244 18.84 -15.61 -15.16
CA GLY A 244 17.87 -16.68 -15.49
C GLY A 244 17.24 -17.29 -14.25
N GLU A 245 18.05 -17.58 -13.23
CA GLU A 245 17.55 -18.11 -11.95
C GLU A 245 16.78 -17.04 -11.17
N ALA A 246 17.22 -15.79 -11.22
CA ALA A 246 16.51 -14.66 -10.63
C ALA A 246 15.11 -14.53 -11.23
N PHE A 247 14.97 -14.63 -12.55
CA PHE A 247 13.67 -14.60 -13.21
C PHE A 247 12.75 -15.73 -12.77
N GLY A 248 13.30 -16.94 -12.61
CA GLY A 248 12.56 -18.09 -12.04
C GLY A 248 12.05 -17.80 -10.63
N ALA A 249 12.90 -17.30 -9.75
CA ALA A 249 12.52 -16.95 -8.38
C ALA A 249 11.45 -15.84 -8.30
N TYR A 250 11.51 -14.82 -9.17
CA TYR A 250 10.45 -13.82 -9.27
C TYR A 250 9.13 -14.42 -9.80
N THR A 251 9.21 -15.34 -10.75
CA THR A 251 8.03 -16.06 -11.27
C THR A 251 7.35 -16.86 -10.16
N ASP A 252 8.11 -17.66 -9.41
CA ASP A 252 7.60 -18.44 -8.27
C ASP A 252 6.96 -17.54 -7.21
N CYS A 253 7.59 -16.41 -6.89
CA CYS A 253 7.04 -15.40 -5.99
C CYS A 253 5.67 -14.91 -6.47
N ASN A 254 5.60 -14.49 -7.73
CA ASN A 254 4.40 -13.91 -8.31
C ASN A 254 3.28 -14.95 -8.43
N GLU A 255 3.57 -16.19 -8.78
CA GLU A 255 2.61 -17.28 -8.77
C GLU A 255 2.05 -17.55 -7.38
N ALA A 256 2.89 -17.54 -6.34
CA ALA A 256 2.44 -17.67 -4.97
C ALA A 256 1.53 -16.49 -4.56
N LEU A 257 1.90 -15.27 -4.89
CA LEU A 257 1.08 -14.07 -4.63
C LEU A 257 -0.26 -14.12 -5.37
N ARG A 258 -0.30 -14.62 -6.62
CA ARG A 258 -1.55 -14.80 -7.36
C ARG A 258 -2.49 -15.79 -6.67
N ARG A 259 -1.97 -16.88 -6.11
CA ARG A 259 -2.78 -17.85 -5.34
C ARG A 259 -3.31 -17.23 -4.03
N ILE A 260 -2.45 -16.49 -3.31
CA ILE A 260 -2.82 -15.82 -2.04
C ILE A 260 -3.90 -14.77 -2.28
N HIS A 261 -3.80 -14.01 -3.37
CA HIS A 261 -4.67 -12.88 -3.67
C HIS A 261 -5.67 -13.15 -4.80
N GLN A 262 -6.07 -14.40 -5.01
CA GLN A 262 -6.99 -14.80 -6.10
C GLN A 262 -8.34 -14.05 -6.09
N ARG A 263 -8.74 -13.45 -4.97
CA ARG A 263 -9.94 -12.60 -4.87
C ARG A 263 -9.93 -11.44 -5.88
N PHE A 264 -8.76 -10.95 -6.27
CA PHE A 264 -8.63 -9.87 -7.25
C PHE A 264 -8.79 -10.33 -8.71
N THR A 265 -8.94 -11.64 -8.98
CA THR A 265 -9.19 -12.13 -10.35
C THR A 265 -10.56 -11.74 -10.89
N ALA A 266 -11.55 -11.56 -10.00
CA ALA A 266 -12.93 -11.23 -10.40
C ALA A 266 -13.14 -9.70 -10.52
N ASP A 267 -12.29 -8.91 -9.91
CA ASP A 267 -12.68 -7.56 -9.53
C ASP A 267 -12.31 -6.46 -10.51
N THR A 268 -11.44 -6.59 -11.48
CA THR A 268 -11.29 -5.47 -12.41
C THR A 268 -10.24 -5.76 -13.48
N ASN A 269 -10.65 -5.89 -14.69
CA ASN A 269 -9.74 -5.83 -15.82
C ASN A 269 -9.37 -4.37 -16.10
N LEU A 270 -8.36 -3.85 -15.38
CA LEU A 270 -7.90 -2.47 -15.51
C LEU A 270 -7.43 -2.14 -16.95
N CYS A 271 -6.96 -3.14 -17.70
CA CYS A 271 -6.65 -2.98 -19.12
C CYS A 271 -7.91 -2.69 -19.95
N ALA A 272 -8.99 -3.42 -19.70
CA ALA A 272 -10.29 -3.18 -20.37
C ALA A 272 -10.83 -1.79 -19.98
N TYR A 273 -10.73 -1.44 -18.70
CA TYR A 273 -11.11 -0.11 -18.20
C TYR A 273 -10.30 1.02 -18.88
N ALA A 274 -8.98 0.92 -18.94
CA ALA A 274 -8.14 1.93 -19.59
C ALA A 274 -8.46 2.07 -21.08
N ARG A 275 -8.73 0.97 -21.77
CA ARG A 275 -9.18 0.98 -23.19
C ARG A 275 -10.56 1.57 -23.35
N ALA A 276 -11.50 1.32 -22.44
CA ALA A 276 -12.82 1.95 -22.44
C ALA A 276 -12.70 3.47 -22.21
N LEU A 277 -11.84 3.87 -21.27
CA LEU A 277 -11.56 5.28 -20.99
C LEU A 277 -10.96 6.01 -22.21
N ALA A 278 -10.06 5.35 -22.95
CA ALA A 278 -9.48 5.89 -24.19
C ALA A 278 -10.54 6.14 -25.27
N ARG A 279 -11.59 5.32 -25.35
CA ARG A 279 -12.74 5.55 -26.25
C ARG A 279 -13.63 6.66 -25.73
N ALA A 280 -14.04 6.60 -24.46
CA ALA A 280 -14.95 7.55 -23.86
C ALA A 280 -14.42 9.00 -23.89
N VAL A 281 -13.10 9.20 -23.67
CA VAL A 281 -12.52 10.55 -23.72
C VAL A 281 -12.58 11.16 -25.12
N ALA A 282 -12.46 10.35 -26.16
CA ALA A 282 -12.56 10.81 -27.55
C ALA A 282 -14.00 11.21 -27.95
N GLU A 283 -15.00 10.53 -27.41
CA GLU A 283 -16.42 10.77 -27.72
C GLU A 283 -16.92 12.12 -27.17
N VAL A 284 -16.40 12.58 -26.03
CA VAL A 284 -16.78 13.85 -25.38
C VAL A 284 -15.79 15.00 -25.61
N THR A 285 -14.85 14.83 -26.53
CA THR A 285 -13.77 15.79 -26.85
C THR A 285 -14.20 17.25 -26.94
N PRO A 286 -15.29 17.64 -27.62
CA PRO A 286 -15.64 19.07 -27.78
C PRO A 286 -15.99 19.77 -26.46
N ARG A 287 -16.17 19.06 -25.39
CA ARG A 287 -16.64 19.57 -24.08
C ARG A 287 -15.56 19.72 -23.02
N TRP A 288 -14.32 19.33 -23.36
CA TRP A 288 -13.20 19.43 -22.41
C TRP A 288 -12.60 20.83 -22.28
N THR A 289 -12.99 21.75 -23.16
CA THR A 289 -12.53 23.14 -23.10
C THR A 289 -13.25 23.91 -22.02
N THR A 290 -12.57 24.33 -20.99
CA THR A 290 -13.12 25.23 -19.96
C THR A 290 -12.54 26.61 -20.12
N SER A 291 -13.43 27.61 -20.20
CA SER A 291 -13.11 29.03 -20.18
C SER A 291 -13.12 29.61 -18.76
N ALA A 292 -12.96 28.78 -17.73
CA ALA A 292 -12.98 29.24 -16.34
C ALA A 292 -11.72 30.05 -16.02
N ALA A 293 -11.92 31.25 -15.46
CA ALA A 293 -10.81 32.00 -14.87
C ALA A 293 -10.18 31.21 -13.70
N PRO A 294 -8.87 31.35 -13.47
CA PRO A 294 -8.24 30.71 -12.34
C PRO A 294 -8.91 31.12 -11.03
N GLU A 295 -9.53 30.18 -10.32
CA GLU A 295 -9.99 30.43 -8.96
C GLU A 295 -8.83 30.29 -7.97
N PRO A 296 -8.81 31.06 -6.87
CA PRO A 296 -7.84 30.84 -5.81
C PRO A 296 -7.93 29.38 -5.31
N MET A 297 -6.79 28.68 -5.27
CA MET A 297 -6.77 27.30 -4.80
C MET A 297 -7.09 27.24 -3.31
N SER A 298 -8.03 26.38 -2.94
CA SER A 298 -8.37 26.12 -1.55
C SER A 298 -7.13 25.64 -0.81
N GLY A 299 -6.85 26.21 0.38
CA GLY A 299 -5.65 25.89 1.17
C GLY A 299 -4.44 26.79 0.89
N GLY A 300 -4.53 27.78 -0.02
CA GLY A 300 -3.48 28.77 -0.25
C GLY A 300 -2.27 28.26 -1.04
N ALA A 301 -2.40 27.17 -1.77
CA ALA A 301 -1.36 26.71 -2.69
C ALA A 301 -1.17 27.74 -3.83
N THR A 302 0.08 27.92 -4.27
CA THR A 302 0.43 28.84 -5.38
C THR A 302 0.36 28.20 -6.76
N GLY A 303 0.26 26.89 -6.82
CA GLY A 303 0.13 26.10 -8.04
C GLY A 303 -0.14 24.64 -7.73
N HIS A 304 -0.61 23.89 -8.72
CA HIS A 304 -0.97 22.48 -8.62
C HIS A 304 -0.30 21.69 -9.74
N VAL A 305 0.41 20.64 -9.39
CA VAL A 305 1.13 19.76 -10.31
C VAL A 305 0.71 18.32 -10.07
N LEU A 306 0.36 17.62 -11.13
CA LEU A 306 0.15 16.18 -11.11
C LEU A 306 1.42 15.51 -11.65
N LEU A 307 2.09 14.76 -10.79
CA LEU A 307 3.25 13.95 -11.16
C LEU A 307 2.80 12.53 -11.44
N ILE A 308 2.59 12.23 -12.71
CA ILE A 308 1.95 11.02 -13.21
C ILE A 308 2.83 10.25 -14.20
N GLY A 309 2.36 9.09 -14.65
CA GLY A 309 3.05 8.20 -15.60
C GLY A 309 2.58 6.77 -15.41
N PHE A 310 3.51 5.82 -15.51
CA PHE A 310 3.27 4.43 -15.12
C PHE A 310 4.11 4.08 -13.88
N PRO A 311 3.66 3.16 -13.01
CA PRO A 311 4.48 2.69 -11.89
C PRO A 311 5.90 2.28 -12.36
N ARG A 312 6.92 2.59 -11.58
CA ARG A 312 8.34 2.32 -11.89
C ARG A 312 8.97 3.13 -13.03
N SER A 313 8.29 4.17 -13.51
CA SER A 313 8.88 5.08 -14.53
C SER A 313 9.86 6.12 -13.95
N GLY A 314 10.01 6.22 -12.63
CA GLY A 314 10.90 7.19 -11.98
C GLY A 314 10.19 8.36 -11.30
N THR A 315 8.87 8.30 -11.12
CA THR A 315 8.06 9.34 -10.46
C THR A 315 8.52 9.64 -9.03
N THR A 316 8.85 8.61 -8.22
CA THR A 316 9.36 8.81 -6.85
C THR A 316 10.72 9.52 -6.84
N PHE A 317 11.60 9.25 -7.81
CA PHE A 317 12.86 9.97 -7.93
C PHE A 317 12.62 11.47 -8.20
N LEU A 318 11.79 11.79 -9.18
CA LEU A 318 11.47 13.17 -9.51
C LEU A 318 10.75 13.89 -8.35
N GLU A 319 9.84 13.22 -7.66
CA GLU A 319 9.18 13.77 -6.47
C GLU A 319 10.19 14.19 -5.40
N VAL A 320 11.12 13.29 -5.04
CA VAL A 320 12.15 13.58 -4.03
C VAL A 320 13.06 14.74 -4.45
N VAL A 321 13.36 14.85 -5.73
CA VAL A 321 14.11 15.97 -6.28
C VAL A 321 13.33 17.28 -6.16
N LEU A 322 12.05 17.29 -6.52
CA LEU A 322 11.17 18.46 -6.45
C LEU A 322 10.96 18.93 -5.01
N ASP A 323 10.77 18.02 -4.08
CA ASP A 323 10.67 18.33 -2.64
C ASP A 323 11.94 18.98 -2.05
N GLY A 324 13.02 18.97 -2.80
CA GLY A 324 14.22 19.74 -2.47
C GLY A 324 14.06 21.23 -2.63
N HIS A 325 13.09 21.64 -3.43
CA HIS A 325 12.85 23.06 -3.66
C HIS A 325 12.03 23.67 -2.50
N PRO A 326 12.44 24.80 -1.90
CA PRO A 326 11.79 25.37 -0.70
C PRO A 326 10.33 25.77 -0.92
N ARG A 327 9.94 26.07 -2.16
CA ARG A 327 8.57 26.45 -2.54
C ARG A 327 7.72 25.28 -3.03
N VAL A 328 8.19 24.02 -2.89
CA VAL A 328 7.47 22.83 -3.31
C VAL A 328 7.12 21.98 -2.09
N VAL A 329 5.97 21.34 -2.14
CA VAL A 329 5.57 20.31 -1.21
C VAL A 329 4.84 19.21 -1.97
N SER A 330 5.15 17.95 -1.68
CA SER A 330 4.51 16.79 -2.32
C SER A 330 3.71 15.96 -1.34
N LEU A 331 2.73 15.23 -1.89
CA LEU A 331 2.03 14.17 -1.16
C LEU A 331 2.09 12.89 -2.01
N GLU A 332 2.71 11.85 -1.43
CA GLU A 332 3.03 10.60 -2.10
C GLU A 332 1.86 9.62 -2.07
N GLU A 333 1.38 9.22 -3.25
CA GLU A 333 0.46 8.08 -3.50
C GLU A 333 -0.81 8.04 -2.61
N HIS A 334 -1.35 9.21 -2.26
CA HIS A 334 -2.63 9.31 -1.58
C HIS A 334 -3.79 9.33 -2.60
N GLU A 335 -4.90 8.66 -2.25
CA GLU A 335 -6.12 8.64 -3.05
C GLU A 335 -6.94 9.92 -2.83
N LEU A 336 -6.48 11.02 -3.45
CA LEU A 336 -7.08 12.35 -3.27
C LEU A 336 -8.37 12.57 -4.07
N LEU A 337 -8.57 11.82 -5.16
CA LEU A 337 -9.70 11.96 -6.09
C LEU A 337 -10.85 10.97 -5.82
N THR A 338 -10.89 10.35 -4.65
CA THR A 338 -11.84 9.25 -4.34
C THR A 338 -13.29 9.64 -4.61
N GLU A 339 -13.77 10.77 -4.10
CA GLU A 339 -15.15 11.22 -4.28
C GLU A 339 -15.49 11.44 -5.76
N SER A 340 -14.56 12.03 -6.49
CA SER A 340 -14.72 12.30 -7.92
C SER A 340 -14.75 11.01 -8.76
N VAL A 341 -13.89 10.03 -8.41
CA VAL A 341 -13.90 8.70 -9.04
C VAL A 341 -15.22 7.99 -8.77
N LEU A 342 -15.67 7.99 -7.52
CA LEU A 342 -16.94 7.37 -7.13
C LEU A 342 -18.15 8.01 -7.82
N ARG A 343 -18.06 9.29 -8.15
CA ARG A 343 -19.13 10.05 -8.78
C ARG A 343 -19.20 9.85 -10.30
N PHE A 344 -18.04 9.84 -11.00
CA PHE A 344 -18.00 9.96 -12.46
C PHE A 344 -17.26 8.83 -13.19
N MET A 345 -16.51 7.97 -12.50
CA MET A 345 -15.64 6.99 -13.15
C MET A 345 -15.97 5.54 -12.74
N ARG A 346 -17.22 5.26 -12.40
CA ARG A 346 -17.72 3.90 -12.15
C ARG A 346 -18.09 3.20 -13.46
N GLU A 347 -18.09 1.89 -13.45
CA GLU A 347 -18.63 1.10 -14.55
C GLU A 347 -20.17 1.01 -14.46
N PRO A 348 -20.88 1.04 -15.60
CA PRO A 348 -20.35 1.27 -16.95
C PRO A 348 -19.80 2.69 -17.12
N LEU A 349 -18.62 2.81 -17.74
CA LEU A 349 -17.92 4.09 -17.86
C LEU A 349 -18.66 5.02 -18.82
N ASP A 350 -19.12 6.16 -18.29
CA ASP A 350 -19.69 7.26 -19.04
C ASP A 350 -19.08 8.58 -18.56
N LEU A 351 -18.40 9.30 -19.43
CA LEU A 351 -17.78 10.59 -19.13
C LEU A 351 -18.68 11.78 -19.45
N GLU A 352 -19.86 11.57 -20.02
CA GLU A 352 -20.80 12.65 -20.36
C GLU A 352 -21.29 13.43 -19.14
N PRO A 353 -21.63 12.78 -17.98
CA PRO A 353 -21.97 13.50 -16.76
C PRO A 353 -20.82 14.39 -16.27
N LEU A 354 -19.57 13.91 -16.34
CA LEU A 354 -18.39 14.71 -15.98
C LEU A 354 -18.20 15.91 -16.91
N ALA A 355 -18.36 15.70 -18.21
CA ALA A 355 -18.23 16.77 -19.20
C ALA A 355 -19.30 17.88 -19.03
N ARG A 356 -20.47 17.52 -18.48
CA ARG A 356 -21.60 18.43 -18.21
C ARG A 356 -21.69 18.95 -16.79
N ALA A 357 -20.86 18.46 -15.88
CA ALA A 357 -20.88 18.86 -14.47
C ALA A 357 -20.79 20.37 -14.34
N ASP A 358 -21.66 20.95 -13.52
CA ASP A 358 -21.70 22.38 -13.27
C ASP A 358 -20.62 22.82 -12.26
N GLU A 359 -20.40 24.13 -12.18
CA GLU A 359 -19.34 24.68 -11.34
C GLU A 359 -19.59 24.45 -9.83
N SER A 360 -20.85 24.34 -9.40
CA SER A 360 -21.17 24.05 -7.99
C SER A 360 -20.70 22.64 -7.61
N GLU A 361 -21.03 21.64 -8.44
CA GLU A 361 -20.61 20.25 -8.26
C GLU A 361 -19.08 20.11 -8.31
N LEU A 362 -18.44 20.75 -9.28
CA LEU A 362 -16.97 20.73 -9.38
C LEU A 362 -16.30 21.39 -8.17
N ARG A 363 -16.88 22.44 -7.61
CA ARG A 363 -16.35 23.13 -6.41
C ARG A 363 -16.44 22.25 -5.17
N GLU A 364 -17.53 21.51 -4.99
CA GLU A 364 -17.66 20.54 -3.89
C GLU A 364 -16.58 19.47 -3.97
N LEU A 365 -16.34 18.91 -5.15
CA LEU A 365 -15.32 17.89 -5.37
C LEU A 365 -13.90 18.42 -5.21
N ARG A 366 -13.62 19.66 -5.65
CA ARG A 366 -12.34 20.35 -5.35
C ARG A 366 -12.15 20.54 -3.85
N SER A 367 -13.21 20.91 -3.14
CA SER A 367 -13.15 21.08 -1.69
C SER A 367 -12.84 19.74 -0.98
N ALA A 368 -13.47 18.64 -1.42
CA ALA A 368 -13.19 17.30 -0.90
C ALA A 368 -11.73 16.88 -1.16
N TYR A 369 -11.21 17.16 -2.36
CA TYR A 369 -9.81 16.90 -2.70
C TYR A 369 -8.85 17.65 -1.75
N TRP A 370 -9.00 18.95 -1.58
CA TRP A 370 -8.13 19.75 -0.71
C TRP A 370 -8.28 19.40 0.77
N GLU A 371 -9.46 18.93 1.19
CA GLU A 371 -9.64 18.37 2.54
C GLU A 371 -8.81 17.11 2.74
N ARG A 372 -8.74 16.22 1.74
CA ARG A 372 -7.86 15.04 1.78
C ARG A 372 -6.39 15.41 1.82
N VAL A 373 -5.97 16.43 1.08
CA VAL A 373 -4.60 16.98 1.14
C VAL A 373 -4.26 17.43 2.56
N ARG A 374 -5.15 18.19 3.20
CA ARG A 374 -4.96 18.63 4.60
C ARG A 374 -4.89 17.45 5.58
N ARG A 375 -5.72 16.43 5.40
CA ARG A 375 -5.68 15.19 6.21
C ARG A 375 -4.39 14.40 5.99
N GLY A 376 -3.77 14.52 4.83
CA GLY A 376 -2.45 13.97 4.55
C GLY A 376 -1.30 14.66 5.30
N GLY A 377 -1.60 15.71 6.08
CA GLY A 377 -0.64 16.36 6.99
C GLY A 377 0.35 17.31 6.32
N VAL A 378 0.09 17.74 5.08
CA VAL A 378 0.98 18.68 4.37
C VAL A 378 0.42 20.11 4.39
N ASP A 379 1.29 21.09 4.69
CA ASP A 379 0.97 22.51 4.57
C ASP A 379 1.35 23.01 3.18
N VAL A 380 0.32 23.32 2.39
CA VAL A 380 0.45 23.80 1.01
C VAL A 380 0.50 25.33 0.90
N THR A 381 0.36 26.07 2.02
CA THR A 381 0.26 27.53 2.04
C THR A 381 1.50 28.18 1.44
N GLY A 382 1.32 28.97 0.40
CA GLY A 382 2.39 29.67 -0.30
C GLY A 382 3.33 28.76 -1.11
N LYS A 383 2.98 27.49 -1.30
CA LYS A 383 3.79 26.50 -2.02
C LYS A 383 3.11 25.96 -3.26
N LEU A 384 3.93 25.47 -4.19
CA LEU A 384 3.49 24.63 -5.29
C LEU A 384 3.23 23.22 -4.75
N PHE A 385 2.01 22.74 -4.90
CA PHE A 385 1.64 21.39 -4.44
C PHE A 385 1.81 20.37 -5.57
N VAL A 386 2.48 19.26 -5.26
CA VAL A 386 2.69 18.12 -6.17
C VAL A 386 1.92 16.91 -5.66
N ASP A 387 0.85 16.53 -6.38
CA ASP A 387 0.14 15.26 -6.21
C ASP A 387 0.89 14.19 -7.00
N LYS A 388 1.63 13.32 -6.30
CA LYS A 388 2.36 12.21 -6.94
C LYS A 388 1.61 10.91 -6.78
N HIS A 389 0.95 10.50 -7.86
CA HIS A 389 0.36 9.18 -7.98
C HIS A 389 0.46 8.69 -9.44
N PRO A 390 1.32 7.71 -9.77
CA PRO A 390 1.57 7.31 -11.17
C PRO A 390 0.28 7.00 -11.94
N LEU A 391 -0.63 6.20 -11.36
CA LEU A 391 -1.88 5.80 -12.01
C LEU A 391 -2.98 6.88 -12.01
N ASN A 392 -2.73 8.10 -11.46
CA ASN A 392 -3.57 9.25 -11.74
C ASN A 392 -3.60 9.59 -13.25
N THR A 393 -2.70 8.99 -14.04
CA THR A 393 -2.81 8.94 -15.51
C THR A 393 -4.22 8.52 -15.95
N LEU A 394 -4.83 7.51 -15.32
CA LEU A 394 -6.20 7.07 -15.63
C LEU A 394 -7.29 8.03 -15.13
N LYS A 395 -6.94 9.03 -14.32
CA LYS A 395 -7.87 10.04 -13.79
C LYS A 395 -7.77 11.39 -14.53
N LEU A 396 -7.03 11.46 -15.63
CA LEU A 396 -6.83 12.68 -16.43
C LEU A 396 -8.14 13.42 -16.80
N PRO A 397 -9.25 12.75 -17.15
CA PRO A 397 -10.52 13.46 -17.41
C PRO A 397 -11.04 14.21 -16.18
N LEU A 398 -10.96 13.62 -14.97
CA LEU A 398 -11.30 14.31 -13.73
C LEU A 398 -10.39 15.50 -13.48
N ILE A 399 -9.08 15.30 -13.66
CA ILE A 399 -8.07 16.34 -13.45
C ILE A 399 -8.34 17.53 -14.35
N ALA A 400 -8.63 17.30 -15.63
CA ALA A 400 -8.92 18.35 -16.60
C ALA A 400 -10.17 19.16 -16.23
N ARG A 401 -11.20 18.52 -15.66
CA ARG A 401 -12.44 19.21 -15.24
C ARG A 401 -12.31 19.91 -13.90
N LEU A 402 -11.66 19.27 -12.94
CA LEU A 402 -11.50 19.81 -11.60
C LEU A 402 -10.40 20.88 -11.53
N PHE A 403 -9.31 20.68 -12.24
CA PHE A 403 -8.10 21.49 -12.13
C PHE A 403 -7.56 21.88 -13.53
N PRO A 404 -8.31 22.66 -14.33
CA PRO A 404 -7.94 22.96 -15.73
C PRO A 404 -6.61 23.71 -15.87
N HIS A 405 -6.10 24.31 -14.78
CA HIS A 405 -4.82 25.03 -14.76
C HIS A 405 -3.70 24.22 -14.08
N ALA A 406 -3.96 22.95 -13.71
CA ALA A 406 -2.92 22.08 -13.16
C ALA A 406 -1.90 21.73 -14.24
N LYS A 407 -0.63 21.70 -13.86
CA LYS A 407 0.47 21.28 -14.73
C LYS A 407 0.71 19.78 -14.58
N ILE A 408 0.98 19.13 -15.70
CA ILE A 408 1.25 17.70 -15.76
C ILE A 408 2.74 17.47 -15.97
N LEU A 409 3.38 16.82 -15.02
CA LEU A 409 4.69 16.19 -15.18
C LEU A 409 4.46 14.71 -15.51
N PHE A 410 4.63 14.36 -16.79
CA PHE A 410 4.44 12.99 -17.26
C PHE A 410 5.78 12.28 -17.37
N VAL A 411 6.02 11.34 -16.45
CA VAL A 411 7.29 10.61 -16.40
C VAL A 411 7.21 9.34 -17.22
N CYS A 412 8.11 9.21 -18.18
CA CYS A 412 8.27 8.04 -19.02
C CYS A 412 9.68 7.45 -18.91
N ARG A 413 9.81 6.18 -19.24
CA ARG A 413 11.04 5.38 -19.18
C ARG A 413 10.98 4.27 -20.22
N ASP A 414 12.11 3.63 -20.54
CA ASP A 414 12.14 2.45 -21.40
C ASP A 414 11.09 1.42 -20.92
N PRO A 415 10.11 1.07 -21.76
CA PRO A 415 9.01 0.20 -21.37
C PRO A 415 9.46 -1.19 -20.92
N ARG A 416 10.59 -1.68 -21.43
CA ARG A 416 11.18 -2.97 -21.05
C ARG A 416 11.68 -2.94 -19.61
N ASP A 417 12.36 -1.85 -19.19
CA ASP A 417 12.78 -1.64 -17.80
C ASP A 417 11.59 -1.44 -16.86
N VAL A 418 10.56 -0.72 -17.32
CA VAL A 418 9.33 -0.49 -16.53
C VAL A 418 8.62 -1.81 -16.25
N VAL A 419 8.31 -2.59 -17.29
CA VAL A 419 7.57 -3.84 -17.18
C VAL A 419 8.35 -4.87 -16.36
N LEU A 420 9.66 -5.01 -16.61
CA LEU A 420 10.53 -5.86 -15.80
C LEU A 420 10.57 -5.41 -14.33
N SER A 421 10.68 -4.11 -14.08
CA SER A 421 10.70 -3.56 -12.72
C SER A 421 9.38 -3.80 -11.99
N CYS A 422 8.23 -3.69 -12.67
CA CYS A 422 6.93 -4.02 -12.11
C CYS A 422 6.82 -5.51 -11.75
N PHE A 423 7.25 -6.39 -12.66
CA PHE A 423 7.23 -7.84 -12.44
C PHE A 423 8.09 -8.30 -11.26
N ARG A 424 9.26 -7.65 -11.07
CA ARG A 424 10.20 -7.98 -9.98
C ARG A 424 9.78 -7.45 -8.61
N ARG A 425 8.84 -6.47 -8.54
CA ARG A 425 8.51 -5.78 -7.29
C ARG A 425 7.34 -6.41 -6.56
N ARG A 426 7.48 -6.49 -5.25
CA ARG A 426 6.44 -6.89 -4.32
C ARG A 426 5.70 -5.64 -3.87
N PHE A 427 4.57 -5.37 -4.49
CA PHE A 427 3.69 -4.26 -4.13
C PHE A 427 2.71 -4.66 -3.03
N GLN A 428 2.18 -3.67 -2.32
CA GLN A 428 0.93 -3.85 -1.58
C GLN A 428 -0.17 -4.19 -2.59
N MET A 429 -0.86 -5.30 -2.35
CA MET A 429 -1.72 -5.90 -3.38
C MET A 429 -3.05 -5.16 -3.53
N ASN A 430 -3.35 -4.79 -4.76
CA ASN A 430 -4.62 -4.24 -5.22
C ASN A 430 -4.90 -4.76 -6.64
N PRO A 431 -6.05 -4.50 -7.26
CA PRO A 431 -6.37 -4.99 -8.60
C PRO A 431 -5.34 -4.63 -9.67
N ALA A 432 -4.78 -3.43 -9.66
CA ALA A 432 -3.74 -3.00 -10.61
C ALA A 432 -2.43 -3.79 -10.41
N MET A 433 -1.99 -3.92 -9.15
CA MET A 433 -0.77 -4.65 -8.82
C MET A 433 -0.91 -6.15 -9.08
N TYR A 434 -2.11 -6.70 -8.89
CA TYR A 434 -2.41 -8.09 -9.20
C TYR A 434 -2.21 -8.41 -10.70
N GLN A 435 -2.61 -7.51 -11.60
CA GLN A 435 -2.38 -7.66 -13.04
C GLN A 435 -0.89 -7.69 -13.38
N MET A 436 -0.07 -6.96 -12.66
CA MET A 436 1.38 -6.91 -12.86
C MET A 436 2.15 -8.11 -12.31
N LEU A 437 1.48 -9.07 -11.66
CA LEU A 437 2.10 -10.33 -11.22
C LEU A 437 2.43 -11.30 -12.37
N THR A 438 2.03 -10.99 -13.60
CA THR A 438 2.51 -11.70 -14.80
C THR A 438 3.21 -10.70 -15.71
N LEU A 439 4.23 -11.17 -16.41
CA LEU A 439 4.95 -10.31 -17.36
C LEU A 439 4.03 -9.78 -18.47
N THR A 440 3.16 -10.67 -19.00
CA THR A 440 2.15 -10.32 -20.01
C THR A 440 1.16 -9.29 -19.45
N GLY A 441 0.61 -9.53 -18.26
CA GLY A 441 -0.33 -8.60 -17.64
C GLY A 441 0.28 -7.22 -17.35
N ALA A 442 1.56 -7.18 -16.94
CA ALA A 442 2.27 -5.92 -16.76
C ALA A 442 2.47 -5.16 -18.09
N ALA A 443 2.81 -5.87 -19.16
CA ALA A 443 2.98 -5.29 -20.49
C ALA A 443 1.65 -4.81 -21.09
N GLU A 444 0.58 -5.58 -20.96
CA GLU A 444 -0.76 -5.21 -21.43
C GLU A 444 -1.32 -3.99 -20.67
N LEU A 445 -1.11 -3.95 -19.35
CA LEU A 445 -1.52 -2.80 -18.54
C LEU A 445 -0.72 -1.55 -18.91
N TYR A 446 0.60 -1.70 -19.10
CA TYR A 446 1.45 -0.61 -19.57
C TYR A 446 0.94 -0.06 -20.91
N ASP A 447 0.71 -0.96 -21.89
CA ASP A 447 0.20 -0.60 -23.21
C ASP A 447 -1.14 0.15 -23.14
N ALA A 448 -2.09 -0.34 -22.34
CA ALA A 448 -3.41 0.26 -22.23
C ALA A 448 -3.38 1.65 -21.55
N VAL A 449 -2.58 1.81 -20.49
CA VAL A 449 -2.45 3.08 -19.76
C VAL A 449 -1.74 4.13 -20.62
N MET A 450 -0.68 3.74 -21.32
CA MET A 450 0.08 4.66 -22.17
C MET A 450 -0.72 5.04 -23.44
N ASP A 451 -1.46 4.11 -24.03
CA ASP A 451 -2.38 4.39 -25.15
C ASP A 451 -3.46 5.41 -24.75
N PHE A 452 -4.03 5.23 -23.56
CA PHE A 452 -4.97 6.20 -23.02
C PHE A 452 -4.31 7.59 -22.84
N ALA A 453 -3.13 7.66 -22.23
CA ALA A 453 -2.43 8.92 -22.01
C ALA A 453 -2.14 9.65 -23.34
N GLU A 454 -1.70 8.93 -24.38
CA GLU A 454 -1.48 9.52 -25.72
C GLU A 454 -2.74 10.05 -26.34
N ARG A 455 -3.86 9.35 -26.23
CA ARG A 455 -5.15 9.78 -26.76
C ARG A 455 -5.77 10.94 -25.97
N ALA A 456 -5.58 10.93 -24.65
CA ALA A 456 -6.09 11.98 -23.77
C ALA A 456 -5.35 13.31 -23.93
N ARG A 457 -4.02 13.26 -24.14
CA ARG A 457 -3.16 14.46 -24.22
C ARG A 457 -3.62 15.52 -25.20
N PRO A 458 -3.95 15.24 -26.48
CA PRO A 458 -4.40 16.26 -27.42
C PRO A 458 -5.84 16.73 -27.19
N VAL A 459 -6.62 16.00 -26.39
CA VAL A 459 -8.04 16.22 -26.15
C VAL A 459 -8.28 17.05 -24.90
N LEU A 460 -7.50 16.76 -23.85
CA LEU A 460 -7.60 17.45 -22.57
C LEU A 460 -6.68 18.68 -22.59
N ALA A 461 -7.26 19.86 -22.42
CA ALA A 461 -6.54 21.14 -22.46
C ALA A 461 -5.72 21.37 -21.17
N LEU A 462 -4.77 20.48 -20.89
CA LEU A 462 -3.83 20.57 -19.78
C LEU A 462 -2.44 20.94 -20.28
N ASP A 463 -1.65 21.54 -19.42
CA ASP A 463 -0.26 21.92 -19.71
C ASP A 463 0.68 20.76 -19.34
N TRP A 464 1.42 20.21 -20.30
CA TRP A 464 2.21 18.97 -20.15
C TRP A 464 3.70 19.21 -20.35
N HIS A 465 4.48 18.62 -19.45
CA HIS A 465 5.93 18.43 -19.62
C HIS A 465 6.28 16.95 -19.50
N GLU A 466 6.86 16.38 -20.57
CA GLU A 466 7.30 14.99 -20.60
C GLU A 466 8.71 14.89 -20.04
N VAL A 467 8.91 14.03 -19.03
CA VAL A 467 10.19 13.81 -18.36
C VAL A 467 10.67 12.40 -18.65
N ARG A 468 11.72 12.25 -19.45
CA ARG A 468 12.38 10.94 -19.64
C ARG A 468 13.31 10.65 -18.48
N HIS A 469 13.10 9.49 -17.84
CA HIS A 469 13.93 9.05 -16.72
C HIS A 469 15.41 8.96 -17.09
N GLU A 470 15.72 8.38 -18.24
CA GLU A 470 17.09 8.21 -18.74
C GLU A 470 17.77 9.57 -18.97
N SER A 471 17.05 10.54 -19.53
CA SER A 471 17.56 11.89 -19.72
C SER A 471 17.80 12.61 -18.40
N LEU A 472 16.86 12.45 -17.44
CA LEU A 472 16.99 13.02 -16.10
C LEU A 472 18.21 12.46 -15.35
N VAL A 473 18.51 11.17 -15.51
CA VAL A 473 19.68 10.52 -14.91
C VAL A 473 20.98 10.88 -15.65
N ALA A 474 20.92 11.08 -16.96
CA ALA A 474 22.09 11.43 -17.78
C ALA A 474 22.52 12.90 -17.60
N ASP A 475 21.54 13.82 -17.60
CA ASP A 475 21.72 15.26 -17.43
C ASP A 475 20.78 15.81 -16.35
N PHE A 476 21.10 15.51 -15.09
CA PHE A 476 20.29 15.89 -13.94
C PHE A 476 20.02 17.40 -13.88
N THR A 477 21.08 18.21 -14.02
CA THR A 477 20.97 19.67 -13.86
C THR A 477 20.19 20.31 -14.99
N GLY A 478 20.45 19.93 -16.25
CA GLY A 478 19.71 20.46 -17.39
C GLY A 478 18.25 20.11 -17.35
N GLN A 479 17.92 18.84 -17.07
CA GLN A 479 16.52 18.39 -16.99
C GLN A 479 15.76 19.02 -15.82
N THR A 480 16.38 19.13 -14.64
CA THR A 480 15.72 19.77 -13.48
C THR A 480 15.52 21.26 -13.67
N ARG A 481 16.43 21.96 -14.38
CA ARG A 481 16.23 23.36 -14.78
C ARG A 481 15.05 23.54 -15.74
N ALA A 482 14.93 22.68 -16.75
CA ALA A 482 13.80 22.72 -17.69
C ALA A 482 12.45 22.44 -16.98
N ILE A 483 12.45 21.53 -16.01
CA ILE A 483 11.27 21.27 -15.17
C ILE A 483 10.93 22.50 -14.31
N CYS A 484 11.91 23.14 -13.69
CA CYS A 484 11.68 24.36 -12.92
C CYS A 484 11.12 25.49 -13.79
N GLU A 485 11.67 25.71 -14.99
CA GLU A 485 11.15 26.69 -15.97
C GLU A 485 9.69 26.40 -16.31
N PHE A 486 9.37 25.15 -16.63
CA PHE A 486 7.98 24.75 -16.90
C PHE A 486 7.07 25.03 -15.70
N LEU A 487 7.54 24.81 -14.47
CA LEU A 487 6.77 25.03 -13.25
C LEU A 487 6.68 26.50 -12.83
N GLY A 488 7.49 27.39 -13.42
CA GLY A 488 7.62 28.79 -13.01
C GLY A 488 8.41 28.95 -11.70
N LEU A 489 9.40 28.09 -11.49
CA LEU A 489 10.31 28.08 -10.34
C LEU A 489 11.73 28.42 -10.76
N GLU A 490 12.47 29.07 -9.87
CA GLU A 490 13.93 29.18 -10.01
C GLU A 490 14.58 27.88 -9.55
N TRP A 491 15.54 27.38 -10.32
CA TRP A 491 16.27 26.18 -9.93
C TRP A 491 17.16 26.45 -8.69
N THR A 492 17.17 25.52 -7.74
CA THR A 492 17.98 25.65 -6.52
C THR A 492 18.91 24.45 -6.32
N PRO A 493 20.15 24.65 -5.80
CA PRO A 493 21.12 23.56 -5.57
C PRO A 493 20.60 22.47 -4.60
N GLU A 494 19.71 22.83 -3.69
CA GLU A 494 19.11 21.94 -2.70
C GLU A 494 18.37 20.77 -3.38
N MET A 495 17.88 20.96 -4.59
CA MET A 495 17.26 19.89 -5.39
C MET A 495 18.25 18.73 -5.66
N GLY A 496 19.56 19.05 -5.76
CA GLY A 496 20.62 18.06 -5.93
C GLY A 496 20.96 17.25 -4.66
N ALA A 497 20.58 17.74 -3.48
CA ALA A 497 20.86 17.08 -2.20
C ALA A 497 19.82 16.01 -1.80
N PHE A 498 19.14 15.41 -2.79
CA PHE A 498 18.04 14.47 -2.56
C PHE A 498 18.48 13.21 -1.78
N ALA A 499 19.69 12.69 -2.00
CA ALA A 499 20.19 11.49 -1.33
C ALA A 499 20.25 11.67 0.21
N THR A 500 20.72 12.84 0.67
CA THR A 500 20.82 13.18 2.10
C THR A 500 19.42 13.36 2.72
N ARG A 501 18.47 13.92 1.96
CA ARG A 501 17.10 14.13 2.45
C ARG A 501 16.31 12.85 2.60
N VAL A 502 16.57 11.86 1.74
CA VAL A 502 15.89 10.55 1.80
C VAL A 502 16.26 9.78 3.06
N GLN A 503 17.47 9.96 3.58
CA GLN A 503 17.98 9.27 4.79
C GLN A 503 17.23 9.60 6.09
N GLY A 504 16.26 10.48 6.10
CA GLY A 504 15.47 10.83 7.30
C GLY A 504 13.96 10.74 7.13
N ARG A 505 13.48 10.37 5.95
CA ARG A 505 12.04 10.39 5.64
C ARG A 505 11.34 9.07 5.96
N GLU A 506 10.20 9.18 6.64
CA GLU A 506 9.25 8.08 6.89
C GLU A 506 8.46 7.72 5.62
N ARG A 507 9.12 7.37 4.51
CA ARG A 507 8.43 7.03 3.27
C ARG A 507 8.46 5.53 2.98
N ALA A 508 7.31 5.01 2.61
CA ALA A 508 7.07 3.57 2.50
C ALA A 508 7.33 2.97 1.09
N THR A 509 7.83 3.75 0.12
CA THR A 509 7.98 3.20 -1.24
C THR A 509 9.28 2.42 -1.44
N PRO A 510 9.21 1.26 -2.14
CA PRO A 510 10.38 0.43 -2.44
C PRO A 510 11.51 1.13 -3.23
N SER A 511 11.22 2.30 -3.83
CA SER A 511 12.17 3.08 -4.62
C SER A 511 13.13 3.90 -3.75
N ILE A 512 12.78 4.19 -2.50
CA ILE A 512 13.55 5.07 -1.62
C ILE A 512 14.92 4.49 -1.29
N ALA A 513 15.00 3.19 -1.04
CA ALA A 513 16.26 2.53 -0.73
C ALA A 513 17.32 2.66 -1.86
N GLN A 514 16.90 2.83 -3.11
CA GLN A 514 17.80 3.06 -4.23
C GLN A 514 18.32 4.51 -4.26
N LEU A 515 17.50 5.46 -3.79
CA LEU A 515 17.82 6.90 -3.83
C LEU A 515 18.85 7.33 -2.77
N THR A 516 19.02 6.54 -1.70
CA THR A 516 20.04 6.81 -0.66
C THR A 516 21.47 6.73 -1.17
N ARG A 517 21.68 6.06 -2.32
CA ARG A 517 23.02 5.90 -2.97
C ARG A 517 23.34 7.00 -3.99
N GLY A 518 22.47 8.00 -4.14
CA GLY A 518 22.62 9.06 -5.13
C GLY A 518 21.97 8.72 -6.48
N LEU A 519 22.50 9.33 -7.56
CA LEU A 519 22.06 9.06 -8.94
C LEU A 519 22.46 7.63 -9.34
N ASP A 520 21.55 6.69 -9.20
CA ASP A 520 21.75 5.30 -9.57
C ASP A 520 21.37 5.06 -11.03
N ARG A 521 22.37 4.75 -11.85
CA ARG A 521 22.23 4.39 -13.27
C ARG A 521 21.96 2.90 -13.50
N SER A 522 22.09 2.06 -12.46
CA SER A 522 22.01 0.58 -12.59
C SER A 522 20.65 0.10 -13.09
N GLY A 523 19.62 0.91 -12.87
CA GLY A 523 18.29 0.62 -13.37
C GLY A 523 18.09 0.91 -14.87
N VAL A 524 18.95 1.68 -15.53
CA VAL A 524 18.81 2.04 -16.95
C VAL A 524 19.39 0.92 -17.81
N GLY A 525 18.55 0.37 -18.68
CA GLY A 525 18.94 -0.74 -19.57
C GLY A 525 19.10 -2.09 -18.87
N HIS A 526 18.67 -2.23 -17.63
CA HIS A 526 18.73 -3.48 -16.87
C HIS A 526 17.99 -4.63 -17.56
N TRP A 527 16.93 -4.33 -18.33
CA TRP A 527 16.20 -5.26 -19.17
C TRP A 527 17.09 -6.08 -20.12
N ARG A 528 18.28 -5.61 -20.47
CA ARG A 528 19.20 -6.31 -21.39
C ARG A 528 19.63 -7.67 -20.84
N HIS A 529 19.75 -7.80 -19.53
CA HIS A 529 20.06 -9.05 -18.84
C HIS A 529 18.90 -10.06 -18.88
N TYR A 530 17.69 -9.59 -19.16
CA TYR A 530 16.44 -10.37 -19.20
C TYR A 530 15.81 -10.42 -20.59
N ARG A 531 16.62 -10.18 -21.65
CA ARG A 531 16.13 -10.10 -23.05
C ARG A 531 15.29 -11.32 -23.46
N GLU A 532 15.75 -12.52 -23.13
CA GLU A 532 15.06 -13.76 -23.44
C GLU A 532 13.72 -13.88 -22.68
N ALA A 533 13.74 -13.56 -21.40
CA ALA A 533 12.54 -13.57 -20.57
C ALA A 533 11.47 -12.56 -21.02
N LEU A 534 11.89 -11.45 -21.62
CA LEU A 534 11.02 -10.40 -22.17
C LEU A 534 10.50 -10.71 -23.59
N ALA A 535 11.02 -11.75 -24.26
CA ALA A 535 10.62 -12.10 -25.63
C ALA A 535 9.08 -12.21 -25.81
N PRO A 536 8.32 -12.82 -24.90
CA PRO A 536 6.85 -12.95 -25.04
C PRO A 536 6.10 -11.62 -25.11
N VAL A 537 6.65 -10.54 -24.60
CA VAL A 537 5.97 -9.22 -24.51
C VAL A 537 6.53 -8.17 -25.46
N GLN A 538 7.52 -8.52 -26.27
CA GLN A 538 8.18 -7.58 -27.21
C GLN A 538 7.20 -6.98 -28.20
N SER A 539 6.27 -7.77 -28.75
CA SER A 539 5.28 -7.28 -29.71
C SER A 539 4.32 -6.26 -29.10
N THR A 540 3.89 -6.50 -27.85
CA THR A 540 3.03 -5.57 -27.10
C THR A 540 3.72 -4.26 -26.82
N LEU A 541 5.02 -4.29 -26.52
CA LEU A 541 5.80 -3.12 -26.18
C LEU A 541 6.44 -2.40 -27.39
N ALA A 542 6.37 -2.96 -28.60
CA ALA A 542 7.12 -2.50 -29.77
C ALA A 542 6.94 -1.01 -30.07
N ARG A 543 5.71 -0.49 -30.08
CA ARG A 543 5.43 0.93 -30.34
C ARG A 543 6.02 1.85 -29.25
N TRP A 544 6.02 1.39 -28.02
CA TRP A 544 6.55 2.14 -26.88
C TRP A 544 8.07 2.11 -26.82
N VAL A 545 8.68 0.99 -27.25
CA VAL A 545 10.13 0.89 -27.44
C VAL A 545 10.59 1.85 -28.53
N ALA A 546 9.85 1.98 -29.63
CA ALA A 546 10.16 2.95 -30.67
C ALA A 546 10.07 4.40 -30.18
N ARG A 547 9.17 4.69 -29.24
CA ARG A 547 8.97 6.05 -28.70
C ARG A 547 9.87 6.37 -27.51
N PHE A 548 9.98 5.47 -26.54
CA PHE A 548 10.64 5.71 -25.24
C PHE A 548 11.85 4.79 -24.99
N GLY A 549 12.09 3.82 -25.86
CA GLY A 549 13.18 2.88 -25.67
C GLY A 549 14.55 3.53 -25.91
N ASP A 550 15.54 3.09 -25.16
CA ASP A 550 16.93 3.39 -25.49
C ASP A 550 17.34 2.61 -26.74
N PRO A 551 18.05 3.23 -27.67
CA PRO A 551 18.59 2.51 -28.80
C PRO A 551 19.44 1.34 -28.28
N VAL A 552 19.17 0.16 -28.80
CA VAL A 552 20.05 -1.01 -28.56
C VAL A 552 21.38 -0.67 -29.21
N PRO A 553 22.49 -0.58 -28.48
CA PRO A 553 23.78 -0.47 -29.15
C PRO A 553 23.97 -1.66 -30.07
N PRO A 554 24.54 -1.47 -31.26
CA PRO A 554 24.73 -2.51 -32.26
C PRO A 554 25.52 -3.72 -31.73
#